data_c5ac7450bd0d47247023199e402ebf94
#
_entry.id   c5ac7450bd0d47247023199e402ebf94
#
_cell.length_a   1.000
_cell.length_b   1.000
_cell.length_c   1.000
_cell.angle_alpha   90.00
_cell.angle_beta   90.00
_cell.angle_gamma   90.00
#
_symmetry.space_group_name_H-M   'P 1'
#
loop_
_entity.id
_entity.type
_entity.pdbx_description
1 polymer ?
#
loop_
_entity_poly.entity_id
_entity_poly.type
_entity_poly.pdbx_seq_one_letter_code
_entity_poly.pdbx_strand_id
1 'polypeptide(L)'
;MPSKLQTYMQMADEAQRQITGSYRGWTGFLTTAARLYKYPYAEQVMIHAQRPDATACAEYDFWNEKMGRYVRRGSKGIALIDSSGERPRLRYVFDVSDTGGREFPKSRYLWEYRAEHADAVSAMLESRYGVDGKGGLPDQLERIASQLAEEYWRDYKRDILAIVDDSFLYGYDEFNVGAAFQSAAAVSIAYSLMSRCGLEADDRFEHEDFLSIFDFNTPEAAAELGTAVSRINGEVLRQIEVTIKNYEREKIAERSEIHERTDLHPQRGLSDSRSEPDRAAASPAGQVRQDAEGLPEGASSGAVEQPAAVREAVPPSAGDRRGSEQPAGTDDAGADEVSGRDGSAESQRPNEVGRADEHAESAGGGNYPIRNTFYLMVNAEVHISAFIL
;
A
#
# COMPACT_ATOMS: atom_id res chain seq x y z
N MET A 1 3.04 23.02 -23.31
CA MET A 1 3.05 22.49 -21.94
C MET A 1 2.27 21.20 -21.91
N PRO A 2 2.74 20.17 -21.21
CA PRO A 2 1.98 18.93 -21.09
C PRO A 2 0.62 19.19 -20.45
N SER A 3 -0.38 18.43 -20.81
CA SER A 3 -1.68 18.50 -20.15
C SER A 3 -1.55 18.00 -18.70
N LYS A 4 -2.50 18.40 -17.83
CA LYS A 4 -2.50 17.93 -16.44
C LYS A 4 -2.49 16.39 -16.35
N LEU A 5 -3.25 15.73 -17.21
CA LEU A 5 -3.26 14.27 -17.32
C LEU A 5 -1.87 13.72 -17.67
N GLN A 6 -1.21 14.27 -18.69
CA GLN A 6 0.15 13.85 -19.08
C GLN A 6 1.16 14.02 -17.93
N THR A 7 1.04 15.09 -17.14
CA THR A 7 1.90 15.29 -15.97
C THR A 7 1.72 14.18 -14.93
N TYR A 8 0.47 13.78 -14.66
CA TYR A 8 0.22 12.69 -13.72
C TYR A 8 0.61 11.31 -14.25
N MET A 9 0.51 11.08 -15.57
CA MET A 9 1.01 9.88 -16.20
C MET A 9 2.54 9.76 -16.07
N GLN A 10 3.25 10.86 -16.34
CA GLN A 10 4.71 10.90 -16.14
C GLN A 10 5.11 10.69 -14.68
N MET A 11 4.34 11.25 -13.74
CA MET A 11 4.56 11.02 -12.31
C MET A 11 4.36 9.55 -11.94
N ALA A 12 3.37 8.87 -12.52
CA ALA A 12 3.14 7.45 -12.27
C ALA A 12 4.30 6.59 -12.79
N ASP A 13 4.77 6.86 -14.01
CA ASP A 13 5.91 6.14 -14.60
C ASP A 13 7.19 6.36 -13.78
N GLU A 14 7.41 7.57 -13.27
CA GLU A 14 8.55 7.87 -12.40
C GLU A 14 8.42 7.20 -11.05
N ALA A 15 7.23 7.23 -10.44
CA ALA A 15 6.96 6.57 -9.17
C ALA A 15 7.20 5.06 -9.27
N GLN A 16 6.75 4.42 -10.35
CA GLN A 16 6.98 3.00 -10.56
C GLN A 16 8.46 2.66 -10.63
N ARG A 17 9.26 3.44 -11.39
CA ARG A 17 10.72 3.26 -11.43
C ARG A 17 11.39 3.43 -10.07
N GLN A 18 10.93 4.40 -9.26
CA GLN A 18 11.46 4.62 -7.92
C GLN A 18 11.10 3.47 -6.96
N ILE A 19 9.88 2.97 -7.02
CA ILE A 19 9.39 1.86 -6.22
C ILE A 19 10.24 0.59 -6.51
N THR A 20 10.47 0.27 -7.76
CA THR A 20 11.21 -0.94 -8.17
C THR A 20 12.73 -0.74 -8.22
N GLY A 21 13.22 0.45 -7.95
CA GLY A 21 14.65 0.79 -8.00
C GLY A 21 15.43 0.43 -6.72
N SER A 22 14.77 0.08 -5.63
CA SER A 22 15.44 -0.24 -4.37
C SER A 22 14.56 -1.05 -3.41
N TYR A 23 15.20 -1.81 -2.53
CA TYR A 23 14.53 -2.53 -1.43
C TYR A 23 13.59 -1.62 -0.61
N ARG A 24 14.08 -0.46 -0.17
CA ARG A 24 13.28 0.49 0.61
C ARG A 24 12.13 1.10 -0.19
N GLY A 25 12.33 1.31 -1.48
CA GLY A 25 11.27 1.76 -2.38
C GLY A 25 10.15 0.73 -2.45
N TRP A 26 10.50 -0.53 -2.67
CA TRP A 26 9.55 -1.61 -2.79
C TRP A 26 8.81 -1.89 -1.48
N THR A 27 9.50 -2.10 -0.36
CA THR A 27 8.87 -2.38 0.94
C THR A 27 8.04 -1.20 1.44
N GLY A 28 8.48 0.05 1.22
CA GLY A 28 7.69 1.25 1.50
C GLY A 28 6.39 1.31 0.68
N PHE A 29 6.46 0.94 -0.60
CA PHE A 29 5.26 0.79 -1.44
C PHE A 29 4.36 -0.33 -0.94
N LEU A 30 4.89 -1.53 -0.65
CA LEU A 30 4.11 -2.65 -0.14
C LEU A 30 3.36 -2.30 1.14
N THR A 31 3.98 -1.55 2.05
CA THR A 31 3.34 -1.06 3.28
C THR A 31 2.15 -0.14 2.98
N THR A 32 2.27 0.75 1.99
CA THR A 32 1.17 1.61 1.54
C THR A 32 0.07 0.78 0.86
N ALA A 33 0.45 -0.09 -0.07
CA ALA A 33 -0.46 -0.97 -0.81
C ALA A 33 -1.25 -1.89 0.12
N ALA A 34 -0.63 -2.41 1.18
CA ALA A 34 -1.27 -3.24 2.19
C ALA A 34 -2.41 -2.53 2.92
N ARG A 35 -2.27 -1.21 3.21
CA ARG A 35 -3.36 -0.40 3.76
C ARG A 35 -4.46 -0.14 2.73
N LEU A 36 -4.08 -0.01 1.46
CA LEU A 36 -4.93 0.34 0.33
C LEU A 36 -5.28 -0.87 -0.56
N TYR A 37 -5.29 -2.08 0.00
CA TYR A 37 -5.47 -3.35 -0.72
C TYR A 37 -6.76 -3.47 -1.54
N LYS A 38 -7.71 -2.55 -1.35
CA LYS A 38 -8.95 -2.46 -2.15
C LYS A 38 -8.75 -1.72 -3.47
N TYR A 39 -7.65 -1.01 -3.63
CA TYR A 39 -7.29 -0.32 -4.87
C TYR A 39 -6.45 -1.24 -5.76
N PRO A 40 -6.61 -1.19 -7.09
CA PRO A 40 -5.71 -1.89 -8.01
C PRO A 40 -4.31 -1.29 -7.97
N TYR A 41 -3.31 -2.07 -8.43
CA TYR A 41 -1.89 -1.72 -8.36
C TYR A 41 -1.59 -0.32 -8.91
N ALA A 42 -2.09 0.00 -10.12
CA ALA A 42 -1.85 1.30 -10.74
C ALA A 42 -2.31 2.47 -9.86
N GLU A 43 -3.45 2.34 -9.19
CA GLU A 43 -3.96 3.35 -8.27
C GLU A 43 -3.18 3.38 -6.96
N GLN A 44 -2.73 2.22 -6.45
CA GLN A 44 -1.85 2.15 -5.28
C GLN A 44 -0.53 2.89 -5.53
N VAL A 45 0.08 2.73 -6.73
CA VAL A 45 1.27 3.48 -7.15
C VAL A 45 1.00 4.98 -7.14
N MET A 46 -0.12 5.41 -7.73
CA MET A 46 -0.51 6.82 -7.76
C MET A 46 -0.74 7.41 -6.38
N ILE A 47 -1.38 6.67 -5.48
CA ILE A 47 -1.60 7.12 -4.11
C ILE A 47 -0.27 7.18 -3.36
N HIS A 48 0.55 6.13 -3.46
CA HIS A 48 1.88 6.09 -2.81
C HIS A 48 2.76 7.26 -3.24
N ALA A 49 2.82 7.57 -4.54
CA ALA A 49 3.61 8.66 -5.09
C ALA A 49 3.20 10.04 -4.53
N GLN A 50 1.93 10.24 -4.24
CA GLN A 50 1.41 11.52 -3.77
C GLN A 50 1.27 11.59 -2.26
N ARG A 51 1.03 10.43 -1.62
CA ARG A 51 0.79 10.33 -0.18
C ARG A 51 1.11 8.93 0.35
N PRO A 52 2.39 8.63 0.61
CA PRO A 52 2.81 7.30 1.07
C PRO A 52 2.25 6.91 2.45
N ASP A 53 1.82 7.88 3.25
CA ASP A 53 1.21 7.68 4.58
C ASP A 53 -0.33 7.53 4.54
N ALA A 54 -0.94 7.51 3.36
CA ALA A 54 -2.39 7.33 3.20
C ALA A 54 -2.88 6.05 3.89
N THR A 55 -4.04 6.15 4.55
CA THR A 55 -4.63 5.05 5.33
C THR A 55 -5.97 4.59 4.80
N ALA A 56 -6.85 5.51 4.42
CA ALA A 56 -8.17 5.21 3.86
C ALA A 56 -8.58 6.32 2.90
N CYS A 57 -8.54 6.02 1.63
CA CYS A 57 -8.89 6.97 0.59
C CYS A 57 -10.29 6.70 0.04
N ALA A 58 -11.02 7.76 -0.29
CA ALA A 58 -12.28 7.68 -1.01
C ALA A 58 -12.58 9.00 -1.72
N GLU A 59 -13.51 8.96 -2.66
CA GLU A 59 -14.00 10.14 -3.38
C GLU A 59 -14.73 11.11 -2.45
N TYR A 60 -14.84 12.37 -2.86
CA TYR A 60 -15.49 13.43 -2.10
C TYR A 60 -16.93 13.07 -1.73
N ASP A 61 -17.70 12.55 -2.69
CA ASP A 61 -19.12 12.23 -2.48
C ASP A 61 -19.28 11.06 -1.49
N PHE A 62 -18.37 10.08 -1.51
CA PHE A 62 -18.37 9.01 -0.53
C PHE A 62 -18.18 9.53 0.91
N TRP A 63 -17.21 10.43 1.11
CA TRP A 63 -17.00 11.04 2.43
C TRP A 63 -18.22 11.82 2.89
N ASN A 64 -18.82 12.61 2.01
CA ASN A 64 -19.94 13.49 2.34
C ASN A 64 -21.25 12.72 2.54
N GLU A 65 -21.63 11.89 1.58
CA GLU A 65 -22.93 11.23 1.56
C GLU A 65 -23.00 9.94 2.37
N LYS A 66 -21.96 9.11 2.29
CA LYS A 66 -21.95 7.80 2.96
C LYS A 66 -21.40 7.88 4.38
N MET A 67 -20.38 8.72 4.59
CA MET A 67 -19.67 8.80 5.85
C MET A 67 -20.13 9.96 6.72
N GLY A 68 -20.89 10.92 6.20
CA GLY A 68 -21.29 12.14 6.88
C GLY A 68 -20.07 12.98 7.33
N ARG A 69 -19.02 12.95 6.53
CA ARG A 69 -17.78 13.69 6.77
C ARG A 69 -17.55 14.65 5.61
N TYR A 70 -16.93 15.79 5.90
CA TYR A 70 -16.56 16.75 4.87
C TYR A 70 -15.04 16.78 4.67
N VAL A 71 -14.61 16.98 3.44
CA VAL A 71 -13.20 17.23 3.12
C VAL A 71 -12.85 18.64 3.58
N ARG A 72 -11.77 18.77 4.36
CA ARG A 72 -11.37 20.07 4.92
C ARG A 72 -10.94 21.02 3.80
N ARG A 73 -11.27 22.29 3.98
CA ARG A 73 -10.87 23.34 3.03
C ARG A 73 -9.34 23.41 2.91
N GLY A 74 -8.84 23.35 1.67
CA GLY A 74 -7.41 23.39 1.38
C GLY A 74 -6.74 22.02 1.30
N SER A 75 -7.45 20.93 1.57
CA SER A 75 -6.94 19.58 1.33
C SER A 75 -6.69 19.38 -0.16
N LYS A 76 -5.56 18.74 -0.48
CA LYS A 76 -5.23 18.33 -1.86
C LYS A 76 -5.78 16.95 -2.13
N GLY A 77 -6.61 16.84 -3.15
CA GLY A 77 -7.05 15.54 -3.65
C GLY A 77 -5.88 14.79 -4.28
N ILE A 78 -5.80 13.50 -3.99
CA ILE A 78 -4.89 12.55 -4.63
C ILE A 78 -5.47 12.25 -6.00
N ALA A 79 -4.72 12.54 -7.07
CA ALA A 79 -5.19 12.32 -8.43
C ALA A 79 -4.99 10.85 -8.83
N LEU A 80 -6.03 10.25 -9.36
CA LEU A 80 -6.01 8.92 -9.96
C LEU A 80 -6.38 9.03 -11.44
N ILE A 81 -5.92 8.08 -12.24
CA ILE A 81 -6.25 8.00 -13.66
C ILE A 81 -7.42 7.02 -13.82
N ASP A 82 -8.56 7.55 -14.23
CA ASP A 82 -9.74 6.75 -14.56
C ASP A 82 -9.76 6.48 -16.07
N SER A 83 -9.60 5.22 -16.43
CA SER A 83 -9.62 4.73 -17.82
C SER A 83 -10.91 3.95 -18.14
N SER A 84 -11.93 4.01 -17.31
CA SER A 84 -13.21 3.32 -17.53
C SER A 84 -14.02 3.85 -18.70
N GLY A 85 -13.72 5.07 -19.18
CA GLY A 85 -14.39 5.72 -20.30
C GLY A 85 -13.58 5.65 -21.61
N GLU A 86 -14.14 6.22 -22.70
CA GLU A 86 -13.48 6.28 -24.02
C GLU A 86 -12.12 7.02 -23.98
N ARG A 87 -11.96 7.93 -23.05
CA ARG A 87 -10.72 8.70 -22.85
C ARG A 87 -10.37 8.74 -21.37
N PRO A 88 -9.08 8.55 -21.05
CA PRO A 88 -8.64 8.65 -19.66
C PRO A 88 -8.88 10.06 -19.11
N ARG A 89 -9.30 10.09 -17.87
CA ARG A 89 -9.56 11.33 -17.13
C ARG A 89 -9.00 11.24 -15.72
N LEU A 90 -8.82 12.38 -15.06
CA LEU A 90 -8.44 12.42 -13.66
C LEU A 90 -9.68 12.34 -12.77
N ARG A 91 -9.66 11.47 -11.79
CA ARG A 91 -10.54 11.49 -10.61
C ARG A 91 -9.73 11.77 -9.36
N TYR A 92 -10.36 12.19 -8.30
CA TYR A 92 -9.69 12.59 -7.08
C TYR A 92 -10.24 11.86 -5.88
N VAL A 93 -9.33 11.33 -5.05
CA VAL A 93 -9.66 10.74 -3.76
C VAL A 93 -9.01 11.55 -2.65
N PHE A 94 -9.55 11.45 -1.43
CA PHE A 94 -9.06 12.14 -0.24
C PHE A 94 -8.85 11.11 0.85
N ASP A 95 -7.74 11.21 1.56
CA ASP A 95 -7.49 10.36 2.71
C ASP A 95 -8.38 10.78 3.90
N VAL A 96 -8.69 9.83 4.78
CA VAL A 96 -9.50 10.09 5.97
C VAL A 96 -8.93 11.20 6.85
N SER A 97 -7.61 11.37 6.87
CA SER A 97 -6.94 12.44 7.62
C SER A 97 -7.20 13.84 7.04
N ASP A 98 -7.64 13.95 5.78
CA ASP A 98 -8.08 15.21 5.16
C ASP A 98 -9.53 15.55 5.47
N THR A 99 -10.24 14.68 6.15
CA THR A 99 -11.67 14.85 6.42
C THR A 99 -11.94 15.30 7.86
N GLY A 100 -13.08 15.93 8.08
CA GLY A 100 -13.57 16.36 9.37
C GLY A 100 -15.07 16.05 9.52
N GLY A 101 -15.64 16.40 10.68
CA GLY A 101 -17.05 16.17 10.97
C GLY A 101 -17.24 15.00 11.94
N ARG A 102 -18.25 14.17 11.70
CA ARG A 102 -18.58 13.03 12.55
C ARG A 102 -17.34 12.16 12.79
N GLU A 103 -17.22 11.61 14.00
CA GLU A 103 -16.17 10.67 14.34
C GLU A 103 -16.14 9.51 13.32
N PHE A 104 -14.93 9.22 12.82
CA PHE A 104 -14.76 8.13 11.87
C PHE A 104 -14.82 6.80 12.62
N PRO A 105 -15.80 5.95 12.35
CA PRO A 105 -15.93 4.68 13.05
C PRO A 105 -14.87 3.70 12.55
N LYS A 106 -13.64 3.82 13.08
CA LYS A 106 -12.47 3.04 12.67
C LYS A 106 -12.77 1.55 12.65
N SER A 107 -13.39 1.01 13.70
CA SER A 107 -13.71 -0.41 13.80
C SER A 107 -14.63 -0.92 12.69
N ARG A 108 -15.47 -0.05 12.12
CA ARG A 108 -16.39 -0.44 11.03
C ARG A 108 -15.72 -0.45 9.66
N TYR A 109 -14.77 0.45 9.42
CA TYR A 109 -14.17 0.65 8.09
C TYR A 109 -12.71 0.29 8.00
N LEU A 110 -11.97 0.45 9.12
CA LEU A 110 -10.57 0.07 9.27
C LEU A 110 -10.49 -1.03 10.32
N TRP A 111 -10.34 -2.25 9.86
CA TRP A 111 -10.14 -3.37 10.77
C TRP A 111 -8.70 -3.42 11.28
N GLU A 112 -8.53 -3.95 12.47
CA GLU A 112 -7.24 -4.23 13.09
C GLU A 112 -7.19 -5.70 13.48
N TYR A 113 -6.12 -6.38 13.10
CA TYR A 113 -5.85 -7.71 13.61
C TYR A 113 -5.35 -7.62 15.06
N ARG A 114 -5.86 -8.48 15.92
CA ARG A 114 -5.45 -8.62 17.33
C ARG A 114 -5.28 -10.08 17.66
N ALA A 115 -4.53 -10.38 18.73
CA ALA A 115 -4.30 -11.76 19.17
C ALA A 115 -5.62 -12.56 19.38
N GLU A 116 -6.69 -11.91 19.78
CA GLU A 116 -8.00 -12.55 19.95
C GLU A 116 -8.65 -13.04 18.65
N HIS A 117 -8.19 -12.55 17.48
CA HIS A 117 -8.67 -12.97 16.16
C HIS A 117 -7.88 -14.16 15.59
N ALA A 118 -6.77 -14.56 16.25
CA ALA A 118 -5.80 -15.50 15.69
C ALA A 118 -6.44 -16.83 15.28
N ASP A 119 -7.22 -17.44 16.16
CA ASP A 119 -7.83 -18.74 15.91
C ASP A 119 -8.87 -18.67 14.77
N ALA A 120 -9.71 -17.62 14.76
CA ALA A 120 -10.73 -17.44 13.75
C ALA A 120 -10.12 -17.17 12.37
N VAL A 121 -9.08 -16.32 12.30
CA VAL A 121 -8.37 -16.01 11.05
C VAL A 121 -7.62 -17.23 10.55
N SER A 122 -6.87 -17.94 11.41
CA SER A 122 -6.13 -19.13 11.03
C SER A 122 -7.05 -20.25 10.52
N ALA A 123 -8.17 -20.49 11.20
CA ALA A 123 -9.17 -21.49 10.76
C ALA A 123 -9.81 -21.14 9.41
N MET A 124 -10.09 -19.85 9.18
CA MET A 124 -10.61 -19.40 7.88
C MET A 124 -9.58 -19.60 6.77
N LEU A 125 -8.32 -19.24 7.02
CA LEU A 125 -7.24 -19.43 6.05
C LEU A 125 -7.01 -20.91 5.73
N GLU A 126 -7.02 -21.78 6.74
CA GLU A 126 -6.93 -23.22 6.55
C GLU A 126 -8.10 -23.75 5.72
N SER A 127 -9.31 -23.35 6.04
CA SER A 127 -10.51 -23.77 5.30
C SER A 127 -10.49 -23.33 3.84
N ARG A 128 -9.94 -22.14 3.54
CA ARG A 128 -9.98 -21.58 2.19
C ARG A 128 -8.81 -22.00 1.32
N TYR A 129 -7.61 -22.06 1.90
CA TYR A 129 -6.37 -22.30 1.16
C TYR A 129 -5.76 -23.68 1.43
N GLY A 130 -6.29 -24.45 2.38
CA GLY A 130 -5.78 -25.76 2.75
C GLY A 130 -4.46 -25.73 3.53
N VAL A 131 -4.03 -24.55 4.01
CA VAL A 131 -2.76 -24.35 4.72
C VAL A 131 -3.04 -24.27 6.22
N ASP A 132 -2.53 -25.24 6.97
CA ASP A 132 -2.72 -25.31 8.43
C ASP A 132 -2.03 -24.16 9.18
N GLY A 133 -2.48 -23.89 10.40
CA GLY A 133 -1.93 -22.80 11.24
C GLY A 133 -0.67 -23.17 12.01
N LYS A 134 0.03 -24.27 11.68
CA LYS A 134 1.27 -24.66 12.35
C LYS A 134 2.34 -23.60 12.18
N GLY A 135 3.04 -23.26 13.26
CA GLY A 135 4.04 -22.19 13.29
C GLY A 135 3.46 -20.79 13.53
N GLY A 136 2.12 -20.68 13.60
CA GLY A 136 1.44 -19.41 13.80
C GLY A 136 1.04 -18.70 12.51
N LEU A 137 0.38 -17.55 12.66
CA LEU A 137 -0.15 -16.80 11.53
C LEU A 137 0.93 -16.33 10.53
N PRO A 138 2.13 -15.85 10.94
CA PRO A 138 3.16 -15.48 9.99
C PRO A 138 3.58 -16.62 9.06
N ASP A 139 3.86 -17.82 9.61
CA ASP A 139 4.24 -19.00 8.83
C ASP A 139 3.11 -19.46 7.91
N GLN A 140 1.87 -19.35 8.35
CA GLN A 140 0.70 -19.66 7.54
C GLN A 140 0.56 -18.71 6.35
N LEU A 141 0.76 -17.41 6.56
CA LEU A 141 0.69 -16.40 5.52
C LEU A 141 1.81 -16.56 4.48
N GLU A 142 3.02 -16.92 4.88
CA GLU A 142 4.13 -17.21 3.94
C GLU A 142 3.83 -18.41 3.04
N ARG A 143 3.31 -19.48 3.63
CA ARG A 143 2.96 -20.68 2.84
C ARG A 143 1.81 -20.40 1.88
N ILE A 144 0.81 -19.61 2.30
CA ILE A 144 -0.29 -19.17 1.43
C ILE A 144 0.26 -18.27 0.32
N ALA A 145 1.15 -17.33 0.63
CA ALA A 145 1.75 -16.45 -0.36
C ALA A 145 2.52 -17.23 -1.43
N SER A 146 3.30 -18.22 -1.02
CA SER A 146 4.04 -19.11 -1.94
C SER A 146 3.09 -19.92 -2.83
N GLN A 147 2.03 -20.51 -2.24
CA GLN A 147 1.04 -21.26 -3.00
C GLN A 147 0.33 -20.36 -4.03
N LEU A 148 -0.13 -19.18 -3.64
CA LEU A 148 -0.86 -18.29 -4.53
C LEU A 148 0.04 -17.66 -5.61
N ALA A 149 1.33 -17.45 -5.33
CA ALA A 149 2.31 -17.03 -6.33
C ALA A 149 2.53 -18.12 -7.39
N GLU A 150 2.61 -19.40 -6.97
CA GLU A 150 2.70 -20.53 -7.90
C GLU A 150 1.43 -20.70 -8.74
N GLU A 151 0.25 -20.55 -8.12
CA GLU A 151 -1.03 -20.59 -8.82
C GLU A 151 -1.15 -19.47 -9.86
N TYR A 152 -0.76 -18.25 -9.49
CA TYR A 152 -0.75 -17.11 -10.41
C TYR A 152 0.19 -17.35 -11.59
N TRP A 153 1.42 -17.82 -11.33
CA TRP A 153 2.37 -18.17 -12.40
C TRP A 153 1.76 -19.20 -13.36
N ARG A 154 1.17 -20.26 -12.85
CA ARG A 154 0.56 -21.32 -13.68
C ARG A 154 -0.51 -20.78 -14.61
N ASP A 155 -1.32 -19.83 -14.11
CA ASP A 155 -2.45 -19.28 -14.84
C ASP A 155 -2.05 -18.17 -15.84
N TYR A 156 -1.03 -17.36 -15.51
CA TYR A 156 -0.64 -16.15 -16.25
C TYR A 156 0.76 -16.22 -16.88
N LYS A 157 1.45 -17.35 -16.84
CA LYS A 157 2.84 -17.47 -17.31
C LYS A 157 3.08 -17.00 -18.75
N ARG A 158 2.09 -17.16 -19.65
CA ARG A 158 2.22 -16.72 -21.03
C ARG A 158 2.28 -15.20 -21.13
N ASP A 159 1.49 -14.52 -20.34
CA ASP A 159 1.45 -13.06 -20.32
C ASP A 159 2.74 -12.52 -19.70
N ILE A 160 3.21 -13.14 -18.61
CA ILE A 160 4.47 -12.79 -17.97
C ILE A 160 5.65 -13.01 -18.90
N LEU A 161 5.75 -14.17 -19.57
CA LEU A 161 6.82 -14.47 -20.53
C LEU A 161 6.84 -13.49 -21.71
N ALA A 162 5.69 -12.96 -22.11
CA ALA A 162 5.60 -12.01 -23.23
C ALA A 162 6.16 -10.62 -22.91
N ILE A 163 6.34 -10.28 -21.63
CA ILE A 163 6.77 -8.94 -21.21
C ILE A 163 8.15 -8.89 -20.56
N VAL A 164 8.79 -10.02 -20.35
CA VAL A 164 10.13 -10.06 -19.72
C VAL A 164 11.31 -9.91 -20.70
N ASP A 165 11.04 -9.87 -21.99
CA ASP A 165 12.08 -9.86 -23.04
C ASP A 165 13.07 -8.69 -22.94
N ASP A 166 12.66 -7.54 -22.40
CA ASP A 166 13.51 -6.36 -22.21
C ASP A 166 14.05 -6.22 -20.78
N SER A 167 13.72 -7.18 -19.89
CA SER A 167 14.15 -7.17 -18.49
C SER A 167 15.47 -7.94 -18.27
N PHE A 168 15.97 -7.97 -17.04
CA PHE A 168 17.12 -8.82 -16.69
C PHE A 168 16.84 -10.32 -16.84
N LEU A 169 15.58 -10.70 -17.01
CA LEU A 169 15.16 -12.09 -17.30
C LEU A 169 15.27 -12.45 -18.78
N TYR A 170 15.71 -11.51 -19.64
CA TYR A 170 15.90 -11.78 -21.06
C TYR A 170 16.81 -12.99 -21.28
N GLY A 171 16.35 -13.92 -22.09
CA GLY A 171 17.10 -15.14 -22.42
C GLY A 171 17.07 -16.24 -21.38
N TYR A 172 16.37 -16.05 -20.27
CA TYR A 172 16.09 -17.13 -19.33
C TYR A 172 14.99 -18.04 -19.88
N ASP A 173 15.07 -19.32 -19.54
CA ASP A 173 14.02 -20.27 -19.88
C ASP A 173 12.77 -20.08 -18.98
N GLU A 174 11.66 -20.70 -19.38
CA GLU A 174 10.38 -20.61 -18.66
C GLU A 174 10.52 -21.01 -17.17
N PHE A 175 11.39 -22.00 -16.88
CA PHE A 175 11.57 -22.48 -15.51
C PHE A 175 12.25 -21.41 -14.64
N ASN A 176 13.32 -20.79 -15.14
CA ASN A 176 14.06 -19.77 -14.40
C ASN A 176 13.25 -18.46 -14.26
N VAL A 177 12.52 -18.04 -15.30
CA VAL A 177 11.58 -16.90 -15.19
C VAL A 177 10.50 -17.20 -14.17
N GLY A 178 9.95 -18.42 -14.18
CA GLY A 178 8.94 -18.86 -13.21
C GLY A 178 9.45 -18.85 -11.78
N ALA A 179 10.67 -19.34 -11.55
CA ALA A 179 11.27 -19.33 -10.22
C ALA A 179 11.50 -17.90 -9.70
N ALA A 180 12.00 -16.99 -10.56
CA ALA A 180 12.17 -15.58 -10.20
C ALA A 180 10.84 -14.91 -9.88
N PHE A 181 9.81 -15.13 -10.71
CA PHE A 181 8.48 -14.57 -10.49
C PHE A 181 7.86 -15.06 -9.17
N GLN A 182 7.85 -16.37 -8.97
CA GLN A 182 7.27 -16.97 -7.76
C GLN A 182 7.97 -16.48 -6.49
N SER A 183 9.31 -16.38 -6.51
CA SER A 183 10.09 -15.85 -5.40
C SER A 183 9.74 -14.38 -5.12
N ALA A 184 9.77 -13.52 -6.14
CA ALA A 184 9.46 -12.10 -6.02
C ALA A 184 8.02 -11.85 -5.56
N ALA A 185 7.06 -12.59 -6.13
CA ALA A 185 5.64 -12.47 -5.77
C ALA A 185 5.39 -12.98 -4.34
N ALA A 186 5.89 -14.17 -3.98
CA ALA A 186 5.64 -14.77 -2.67
C ALA A 186 6.13 -13.88 -1.52
N VAL A 187 7.37 -13.38 -1.59
CA VAL A 187 7.92 -12.51 -0.55
C VAL A 187 7.12 -11.20 -0.44
N SER A 188 6.75 -10.61 -1.59
CA SER A 188 6.00 -9.35 -1.63
C SER A 188 4.58 -9.50 -1.07
N ILE A 189 3.91 -10.61 -1.38
CA ILE A 189 2.59 -10.95 -0.84
C ILE A 189 2.68 -11.17 0.67
N ALA A 190 3.59 -12.03 1.13
CA ALA A 190 3.77 -12.34 2.54
C ALA A 190 4.07 -11.08 3.37
N TYR A 191 5.02 -10.26 2.92
CA TYR A 191 5.35 -8.99 3.54
C TYR A 191 4.13 -8.07 3.68
N SER A 192 3.36 -7.92 2.60
CA SER A 192 2.18 -7.06 2.59
C SER A 192 1.08 -7.57 3.53
N LEU A 193 0.81 -8.88 3.53
CA LEU A 193 -0.18 -9.50 4.40
C LEU A 193 0.19 -9.30 5.88
N MET A 194 1.45 -9.55 6.22
CA MET A 194 1.96 -9.34 7.59
C MET A 194 1.92 -7.88 8.00
N SER A 195 2.41 -6.97 7.14
CA SER A 195 2.36 -5.53 7.37
C SER A 195 0.92 -5.04 7.64
N ARG A 196 -0.06 -5.53 6.87
CA ARG A 196 -1.46 -5.14 7.08
C ARG A 196 -2.06 -5.70 8.36
N CYS A 197 -1.63 -6.87 8.80
CA CYS A 197 -2.04 -7.49 10.06
C CYS A 197 -1.29 -6.92 11.27
N GLY A 198 -0.36 -5.98 11.09
CA GLY A 198 0.46 -5.44 12.19
C GLY A 198 1.41 -6.47 12.78
N LEU A 199 1.79 -7.47 11.99
CA LEU A 199 2.87 -8.41 12.30
C LEU A 199 4.19 -7.78 11.87
N GLU A 200 5.27 -8.08 12.60
CA GLU A 200 6.57 -7.46 12.38
C GLU A 200 7.25 -8.06 11.13
N ALA A 201 6.83 -7.58 9.95
CA ALA A 201 7.34 -8.05 8.67
C ALA A 201 8.83 -7.70 8.48
N ASP A 202 9.26 -6.52 8.93
CA ASP A 202 10.65 -6.06 8.79
C ASP A 202 11.65 -6.93 9.59
N ASP A 203 11.20 -7.58 10.65
CA ASP A 203 12.05 -8.49 11.45
C ASP A 203 12.16 -9.89 10.82
N ARG A 204 11.29 -10.19 9.86
CA ARG A 204 11.17 -11.51 9.25
C ARG A 204 11.78 -11.60 7.87
N PHE A 205 11.82 -10.50 7.14
CA PHE A 205 12.35 -10.45 5.78
C PHE A 205 13.56 -9.53 5.69
N GLU A 206 14.60 -10.03 5.07
CA GLU A 206 15.83 -9.30 4.82
C GLU A 206 15.87 -8.79 3.37
N HIS A 207 16.82 -7.91 3.07
CA HIS A 207 17.02 -7.38 1.71
C HIS A 207 17.23 -8.49 0.67
N GLU A 208 17.91 -9.54 1.07
CA GLU A 208 18.25 -10.69 0.24
C GLU A 208 17.02 -11.44 -0.27
N ASP A 209 15.94 -11.48 0.50
CA ASP A 209 14.69 -12.14 0.13
C ASP A 209 14.00 -11.44 -1.05
N PHE A 210 14.28 -10.14 -1.26
CA PHE A 210 13.67 -9.32 -2.29
C PHE A 210 14.52 -9.19 -3.57
N LEU A 211 15.66 -9.86 -3.68
CA LEU A 211 16.57 -9.69 -4.83
C LEU A 211 15.90 -10.02 -6.18
N SER A 212 15.06 -11.04 -6.21
CA SER A 212 14.35 -11.44 -7.45
C SER A 212 13.43 -10.36 -8.01
N ILE A 213 13.02 -9.36 -7.22
CA ILE A 213 12.17 -8.26 -7.69
C ILE A 213 12.92 -7.40 -8.70
N PHE A 214 14.22 -7.20 -8.49
CA PHE A 214 15.04 -6.35 -9.35
C PHE A 214 15.30 -6.95 -10.74
N ASP A 215 14.97 -8.22 -10.95
CA ASP A 215 15.01 -8.85 -12.25
C ASP A 215 13.86 -8.37 -13.15
N PHE A 216 12.75 -7.90 -12.53
CA PHE A 216 11.60 -7.30 -13.22
C PHE A 216 11.79 -5.79 -13.41
N ASN A 217 12.92 -5.40 -14.02
CA ASN A 217 13.41 -4.02 -14.06
C ASN A 217 12.85 -3.15 -15.20
N THR A 218 11.94 -3.68 -16.01
CA THR A 218 11.18 -2.88 -16.99
C THR A 218 9.86 -2.41 -16.37
N PRO A 219 9.30 -1.30 -16.86
CA PRO A 219 7.99 -0.83 -16.39
C PRO A 219 6.90 -1.87 -16.55
N GLU A 220 6.87 -2.61 -17.65
CA GLU A 220 5.90 -3.64 -17.97
C GLU A 220 6.04 -4.85 -17.04
N ALA A 221 7.25 -5.36 -16.87
CA ALA A 221 7.51 -6.50 -16.01
C ALA A 221 7.23 -6.18 -14.52
N ALA A 222 7.67 -4.99 -14.07
CA ALA A 222 7.38 -4.50 -12.72
C ALA A 222 5.88 -4.31 -12.47
N ALA A 223 5.16 -3.86 -13.48
CA ALA A 223 3.72 -3.67 -13.42
C ALA A 223 2.97 -4.99 -13.29
N GLU A 224 3.35 -6.00 -14.04
CA GLU A 224 2.73 -7.32 -13.95
C GLU A 224 2.99 -7.97 -12.58
N LEU A 225 4.24 -7.91 -12.09
CA LEU A 225 4.56 -8.37 -10.74
C LEU A 225 3.72 -7.63 -9.68
N GLY A 226 3.64 -6.31 -9.76
CA GLY A 226 2.87 -5.49 -8.82
C GLY A 226 1.36 -5.77 -8.89
N THR A 227 0.83 -6.02 -10.09
CA THR A 227 -0.59 -6.38 -10.30
C THR A 227 -0.89 -7.74 -9.68
N ALA A 228 -0.03 -8.73 -9.88
CA ALA A 228 -0.15 -10.04 -9.25
C ALA A 228 -0.19 -9.93 -7.72
N VAL A 229 0.77 -9.21 -7.13
CA VAL A 229 0.87 -8.97 -5.69
C VAL A 229 -0.38 -8.25 -5.16
N SER A 230 -0.81 -7.17 -5.82
CA SER A 230 -1.98 -6.39 -5.43
C SER A 230 -3.27 -7.21 -5.46
N ARG A 231 -3.47 -7.99 -6.53
CA ARG A 231 -4.65 -8.83 -6.71
C ARG A 231 -4.76 -9.91 -5.65
N ILE A 232 -3.68 -10.64 -5.39
CA ILE A 232 -3.63 -11.69 -4.38
C ILE A 232 -3.84 -11.10 -2.98
N ASN A 233 -3.13 -10.03 -2.64
CA ASN A 233 -3.30 -9.33 -1.37
C ASN A 233 -4.73 -8.83 -1.18
N GLY A 234 -5.34 -8.27 -2.22
CA GLY A 234 -6.73 -7.82 -2.20
C GLY A 234 -7.70 -8.94 -1.89
N GLU A 235 -7.48 -10.14 -2.40
CA GLU A 235 -8.32 -11.31 -2.12
C GLU A 235 -8.14 -11.78 -0.67
N VAL A 236 -6.92 -12.06 -0.24
CA VAL A 236 -6.64 -12.62 1.10
C VAL A 236 -7.07 -11.63 2.19
N LEU A 237 -6.71 -10.35 2.06
CA LEU A 237 -7.03 -9.33 3.06
C LEU A 237 -8.53 -9.06 3.18
N ARG A 238 -9.31 -9.19 2.10
CA ARG A 238 -10.78 -9.10 2.19
C ARG A 238 -11.37 -10.26 3.01
N GLN A 239 -10.83 -11.48 2.88
CA GLN A 239 -11.28 -12.61 3.68
C GLN A 239 -10.94 -12.41 5.16
N ILE A 240 -9.72 -11.94 5.46
CA ILE A 240 -9.31 -11.60 6.83
C ILE A 240 -10.21 -10.49 7.40
N GLU A 241 -10.47 -9.43 6.63
CA GLU A 241 -11.38 -8.34 7.02
C GLU A 241 -12.76 -8.86 7.42
N VAL A 242 -13.36 -9.70 6.57
CA VAL A 242 -14.70 -10.27 6.80
C VAL A 242 -14.71 -11.13 8.07
N THR A 243 -13.69 -11.97 8.24
CA THR A 243 -13.56 -12.84 9.42
C THR A 243 -13.45 -12.03 10.71
N ILE A 244 -12.60 -11.03 10.75
CA ILE A 244 -12.43 -10.15 11.92
C ILE A 244 -13.75 -9.42 12.24
N LYS A 245 -14.40 -8.85 11.21
CA LYS A 245 -15.67 -8.14 11.42
C LYS A 245 -16.80 -9.03 11.91
N ASN A 246 -16.85 -10.27 11.46
CA ASN A 246 -17.83 -11.24 11.95
C ASN A 246 -17.56 -11.61 13.41
N TYR A 247 -16.31 -11.92 13.75
CA TYR A 247 -15.88 -12.19 15.11
C TYR A 247 -16.25 -11.03 16.09
N GLU A 248 -15.97 -9.79 15.70
CA GLU A 248 -16.32 -8.63 16.51
C GLU A 248 -17.85 -8.45 16.67
N ARG A 249 -18.63 -8.75 15.63
CA ARG A 249 -20.11 -8.71 15.71
C ARG A 249 -20.66 -9.76 16.65
N GLU A 250 -20.17 -10.99 16.58
CA GLU A 250 -20.57 -12.10 17.47
C GLU A 250 -20.27 -11.75 18.92
N LYS A 251 -19.07 -11.23 19.22
CA LYS A 251 -18.71 -10.78 20.56
C LYS A 251 -19.64 -9.67 21.11
N ILE A 252 -20.05 -8.73 20.26
CA ILE A 252 -20.96 -7.67 20.67
C ILE A 252 -22.35 -8.26 20.98
N ALA A 253 -22.83 -9.20 20.17
CA ALA A 253 -24.11 -9.88 20.38
C ALA A 253 -24.11 -10.68 21.70
N GLU A 254 -23.08 -11.47 21.96
CA GLU A 254 -22.90 -12.23 23.21
C GLU A 254 -22.90 -11.30 24.45
N ARG A 255 -22.18 -10.18 24.38
CA ARG A 255 -22.15 -9.19 25.48
C ARG A 255 -23.53 -8.58 25.73
N SER A 256 -24.30 -8.31 24.68
CA SER A 256 -25.66 -7.77 24.81
C SER A 256 -26.61 -8.77 25.45
N GLU A 257 -26.55 -10.06 25.08
CA GLU A 257 -27.36 -11.12 25.69
C GLU A 257 -27.01 -11.35 27.15
N ILE A 258 -25.73 -11.28 27.53
CA ILE A 258 -25.31 -11.38 28.94
C ILE A 258 -25.86 -10.22 29.75
N HIS A 259 -25.82 -9.01 29.21
CA HIS A 259 -26.33 -7.82 29.89
C HIS A 259 -27.84 -7.91 30.09
N GLU A 260 -28.60 -8.31 29.09
CA GLU A 260 -30.05 -8.54 29.23
C GLU A 260 -30.40 -9.62 30.27
N ARG A 261 -29.62 -10.72 30.33
CA ARG A 261 -29.80 -11.78 31.31
C ARG A 261 -29.49 -11.30 32.75
N THR A 262 -28.53 -10.40 32.92
CA THR A 262 -28.11 -9.86 34.21
C THR A 262 -29.17 -8.88 34.74
N ASP A 263 -29.77 -8.10 33.84
CA ASP A 263 -30.82 -7.14 34.22
C ASP A 263 -32.18 -7.81 34.50
N LEU A 264 -32.39 -9.05 34.07
CA LEU A 264 -33.58 -9.84 34.31
C LEU A 264 -33.58 -10.61 35.65
N HIS A 265 -32.51 -10.52 36.47
CA HIS A 265 -32.52 -11.04 37.83
C HIS A 265 -33.01 -9.92 38.79
N PRO A 266 -34.33 -9.87 39.13
CA PRO A 266 -34.79 -8.99 40.21
C PRO A 266 -34.15 -9.50 41.50
N GLN A 267 -33.59 -8.60 42.25
CA GLN A 267 -33.15 -8.84 43.63
C GLN A 267 -34.31 -9.45 44.43
N ARG A 268 -34.41 -10.78 44.45
CA ARG A 268 -35.16 -11.50 45.43
C ARG A 268 -34.29 -11.58 46.69
N GLY A 269 -34.61 -10.75 47.63
CA GLY A 269 -34.12 -10.95 48.99
C GLY A 269 -33.78 -9.69 49.73
N LEU A 270 -34.77 -8.91 50.10
CA LEU A 270 -34.78 -8.22 51.39
C LEU A 270 -36.20 -8.32 51.96
N SER A 271 -36.33 -9.27 52.87
CA SER A 271 -37.51 -9.53 53.64
C SER A 271 -37.94 -8.30 54.44
N ASP A 272 -39.24 -8.02 54.35
CA ASP A 272 -40.03 -7.24 55.28
C ASP A 272 -39.58 -7.45 56.73
N SER A 273 -39.18 -6.39 57.35
CA SER A 273 -39.40 -6.22 58.78
C SER A 273 -40.31 -5.01 58.98
N ARG A 274 -41.61 -5.35 59.19
CA ARG A 274 -42.59 -4.44 59.68
C ARG A 274 -42.13 -3.85 61.03
N SER A 275 -42.18 -2.55 61.13
CA SER A 275 -42.47 -1.87 62.37
C SER A 275 -43.41 -0.67 62.08
N GLU A 276 -44.58 -0.74 62.76
CA GLU A 276 -45.69 0.16 62.70
C GLU A 276 -45.37 1.59 63.17
N PRO A 277 -46.24 2.56 62.84
CA PRO A 277 -45.95 3.98 62.97
C PRO A 277 -46.41 4.54 64.30
N ASP A 278 -45.68 5.49 64.84
CA ASP A 278 -46.18 6.35 65.86
C ASP A 278 -46.52 7.74 65.31
N ARG A 279 -47.76 8.16 65.70
CA ARG A 279 -48.42 9.40 65.36
C ARG A 279 -47.85 10.51 66.20
N ALA A 280 -47.62 11.67 65.66
CA ALA A 280 -48.18 12.97 66.18
C ALA A 280 -47.58 14.16 65.41
N ALA A 281 -48.43 14.84 64.79
CA ALA A 281 -48.90 16.21 65.03
C ALA A 281 -48.23 17.32 64.18
N ALA A 282 -49.10 17.88 63.35
CA ALA A 282 -49.39 19.31 63.14
C ALA A 282 -48.40 20.20 62.36
N SER A 283 -48.90 20.63 61.20
CA SER A 283 -48.63 21.87 60.41
C SER A 283 -48.70 23.15 61.29
N PRO A 284 -48.47 24.40 60.81
CA PRO A 284 -48.55 24.81 59.41
C PRO A 284 -47.56 25.93 58.94
N ALA A 285 -47.60 26.14 57.65
CA ALA A 285 -47.53 27.39 56.86
C ALA A 285 -46.36 28.38 56.99
N GLY A 286 -45.87 28.76 55.86
CA GLY A 286 -45.06 29.95 55.66
C GLY A 286 -44.63 30.10 54.22
N GLN A 287 -45.52 30.73 53.43
CA GLN A 287 -45.19 31.31 52.11
C GLN A 287 -44.10 32.37 52.23
N VAL A 288 -43.44 32.67 51.18
CA VAL A 288 -43.32 33.99 50.57
C VAL A 288 -41.94 34.23 49.90
N ARG A 289 -42.02 34.45 48.56
CA ARG A 289 -41.35 35.43 47.67
C ARG A 289 -39.82 35.41 47.52
N GLN A 290 -39.41 35.24 46.27
CA GLN A 290 -38.99 36.26 45.27
C GLN A 290 -38.05 37.33 45.84
N ASP A 291 -36.89 37.40 45.15
CA ASP A 291 -36.34 38.54 44.37
C ASP A 291 -34.86 38.21 44.07
N ALA A 292 -34.49 38.19 42.86
CA ALA A 292 -33.85 39.07 41.92
C ALA A 292 -32.57 39.80 42.41
N GLU A 293 -31.64 39.80 41.49
CA GLU A 293 -30.55 40.78 41.27
C GLU A 293 -29.23 40.63 42.02
N GLY A 294 -28.18 40.69 41.16
CA GLY A 294 -26.90 41.20 41.57
C GLY A 294 -25.68 40.52 40.98
N LEU A 295 -25.27 40.86 39.74
CA LEU A 295 -23.87 40.82 39.35
C LEU A 295 -23.07 41.80 40.21
N PRO A 296 -21.76 41.51 40.43
CA PRO A 296 -20.81 42.44 39.89
C PRO A 296 -19.59 41.78 39.19
N GLU A 297 -19.16 42.50 38.19
CA GLU A 297 -17.82 42.45 37.54
C GLU A 297 -16.69 42.61 38.57
N GLY A 298 -15.56 41.98 38.24
CA GLY A 298 -14.33 42.30 38.96
C GLY A 298 -13.13 41.44 38.52
N ALA A 299 -12.38 41.99 37.61
CA ALA A 299 -11.04 41.65 37.14
C ALA A 299 -10.10 41.03 38.17
N SER A 300 -9.24 40.08 37.71
CA SER A 300 -7.78 40.23 37.83
C SER A 300 -7.06 38.97 37.28
N SER A 301 -6.39 39.07 36.17
CA SER A 301 -4.96 38.89 35.97
C SER A 301 -4.28 37.82 36.83
N GLY A 302 -3.89 36.74 36.16
CA GLY A 302 -2.93 35.78 36.66
C GLY A 302 -2.21 35.14 35.52
N ALA A 303 -1.06 35.71 35.17
CA ALA A 303 -0.10 35.17 34.25
C ALA A 303 0.41 33.79 34.76
N VAL A 304 0.41 32.78 33.90
CA VAL A 304 1.20 31.57 34.13
C VAL A 304 2.18 31.43 33.00
N GLU A 305 3.42 31.43 33.41
CA GLU A 305 4.66 31.34 32.67
C GLU A 305 4.72 30.15 31.73
N GLN A 306 5.20 30.40 30.53
CA GLN A 306 5.72 29.39 29.61
C GLN A 306 7.12 28.97 30.07
N PRO A 307 7.51 27.71 30.06
CA PRO A 307 8.89 27.33 30.15
C PRO A 307 9.56 27.40 28.77
N ALA A 308 10.74 27.97 28.81
CA ALA A 308 11.65 28.33 27.75
C ALA A 308 12.08 27.13 26.88
N ALA A 309 12.16 27.38 25.59
CA ALA A 309 12.83 26.57 24.60
C ALA A 309 14.33 26.48 24.88
N VAL A 310 14.83 25.26 25.03
CA VAL A 310 16.24 24.97 25.01
C VAL A 310 16.68 24.91 23.54
N ARG A 311 17.43 25.91 23.13
CA ARG A 311 18.23 25.95 21.91
C ARG A 311 19.49 25.16 22.17
N GLU A 312 19.65 24.04 21.52
CA GLU A 312 20.95 23.40 21.38
C GLU A 312 21.69 23.98 20.17
N ALA A 313 22.90 24.41 20.46
CA ALA A 313 23.80 25.13 19.58
C ALA A 313 24.52 24.15 18.64
N VAL A 314 24.59 24.54 17.38
CA VAL A 314 25.45 23.97 16.34
C VAL A 314 26.88 24.55 16.54
N PRO A 315 27.94 23.70 16.58
CA PRO A 315 29.31 24.21 16.53
C PRO A 315 29.75 24.46 15.07
N PRO A 316 30.64 25.43 14.87
CA PRO A 316 31.04 25.90 13.54
C PRO A 316 32.17 25.07 12.94
N SER A 317 32.15 24.98 11.60
CA SER A 317 33.21 24.46 10.75
C SER A 317 34.47 25.38 10.79
N ALA A 318 35.61 24.79 11.01
CA ALA A 318 36.91 25.36 10.66
C ALA A 318 37.60 24.28 9.81
N GLY A 319 37.98 24.53 8.60
CA GLY A 319 38.90 25.51 8.08
C GLY A 319 40.19 24.85 7.66
N ASP A 320 40.38 24.80 6.36
CA ASP A 320 41.65 24.76 5.60
C ASP A 320 42.91 24.27 6.30
N ARG A 321 43.61 23.30 5.68
CA ARG A 321 45.05 23.43 5.37
C ARG A 321 45.49 22.47 4.26
N ARG A 322 46.09 23.12 3.26
CA ARG A 322 46.93 22.67 2.14
C ARG A 322 48.06 21.73 2.59
N GLY A 323 48.47 20.89 1.64
CA GLY A 323 49.78 20.21 1.65
C GLY A 323 49.82 19.19 0.52
N SER A 324 50.13 19.68 -0.64
CA SER A 324 51.13 19.29 -1.66
C SER A 324 52.08 18.20 -1.22
N GLU A 325 52.21 17.17 -2.09
CA GLU A 325 53.49 16.65 -2.60
C GLU A 325 53.23 15.42 -3.52
N GLN A 326 53.58 15.62 -4.81
CA GLN A 326 54.09 14.56 -5.69
C GLN A 326 55.62 14.47 -5.54
N PRO A 327 56.25 13.35 -5.82
CA PRO A 327 57.02 13.20 -7.06
C PRO A 327 56.82 11.78 -7.69
N ALA A 328 56.72 11.67 -8.98
CA ALA A 328 57.67 11.61 -10.10
C ALA A 328 58.72 10.47 -10.03
N GLY A 329 58.81 9.74 -11.12
CA GLY A 329 59.97 8.92 -11.52
C GLY A 329 59.51 7.52 -12.00
N THR A 330 59.48 7.29 -13.23
CA THR A 330 60.39 7.05 -14.37
C THR A 330 60.52 5.58 -14.68
N ASP A 331 60.32 5.32 -16.00
CA ASP A 331 61.06 4.48 -16.95
C ASP A 331 61.03 2.96 -16.73
N ASP A 332 60.92 2.07 -17.63
CA ASP A 332 61.51 2.02 -19.00
C ASP A 332 60.95 0.81 -19.76
N ALA A 333 60.78 0.97 -21.04
CA ALA A 333 61.08 0.20 -22.24
C ALA A 333 61.08 -1.33 -22.20
N GLY A 334 60.53 -1.89 -23.30
CA GLY A 334 60.82 -3.21 -23.78
C GLY A 334 59.89 -3.66 -24.91
N ALA A 335 60.21 -3.20 -26.11
CA ALA A 335 59.73 -3.75 -27.38
C ALA A 335 60.22 -5.18 -27.57
N ASP A 336 59.43 -6.01 -28.27
CA ASP A 336 59.93 -6.78 -29.42
C ASP A 336 58.78 -7.35 -30.24
N GLU A 337 58.91 -7.05 -31.53
CA GLU A 337 58.25 -7.61 -32.72
C GLU A 337 58.54 -9.13 -32.87
N VAL A 338 57.68 -9.80 -33.64
CA VAL A 338 57.96 -10.63 -34.84
C VAL A 338 56.66 -11.35 -35.23
N SER A 339 55.90 -10.94 -36.26
CA SER A 339 56.07 -11.35 -37.70
C SER A 339 55.66 -12.82 -37.98
N GLY A 340 54.66 -12.95 -38.83
CA GLY A 340 54.72 -14.01 -39.80
C GLY A 340 53.42 -14.74 -40.19
N ARG A 341 52.80 -14.29 -41.28
CA ARG A 341 52.42 -15.03 -42.51
C ARG A 341 51.32 -16.10 -42.48
N ASP A 342 50.27 -15.77 -43.21
CA ASP A 342 49.80 -16.34 -44.49
C ASP A 342 49.08 -17.70 -44.48
N GLY A 343 47.90 -17.70 -45.10
CA GLY A 343 47.25 -18.91 -45.59
C GLY A 343 45.82 -18.71 -46.06
N SER A 344 45.65 -18.19 -47.24
CA SER A 344 44.50 -18.13 -48.11
C SER A 344 43.84 -19.49 -48.38
N ALA A 345 42.53 -19.50 -48.63
CA ALA A 345 41.77 -20.13 -49.69
C ALA A 345 40.28 -20.11 -49.36
N GLU A 346 39.45 -19.35 -49.98
CA GLU A 346 38.77 -19.45 -51.25
C GLU A 346 37.74 -20.57 -51.40
N SER A 347 36.54 -20.12 -51.79
CA SER A 347 35.62 -20.76 -52.73
C SER A 347 34.40 -21.39 -52.06
N GLN A 348 33.12 -21.06 -52.29
CA GLN A 348 32.36 -20.77 -53.52
C GLN A 348 30.92 -20.53 -53.14
N ARG A 349 30.30 -19.50 -53.71
CA ARG A 349 28.84 -19.43 -53.99
C ARG A 349 28.58 -20.23 -55.28
N PRO A 350 27.37 -20.59 -55.75
CA PRO A 350 26.37 -19.58 -56.10
C PRO A 350 24.86 -19.97 -56.03
N ASN A 351 24.08 -19.00 -56.45
CA ASN A 351 22.82 -18.88 -57.22
C ASN A 351 21.51 -18.82 -56.39
N GLU A 352 20.92 -17.68 -56.42
CA GLU A 352 20.00 -16.97 -57.34
C GLU A 352 18.69 -17.72 -57.59
N VAL A 353 17.53 -17.01 -57.37
CA VAL A 353 16.57 -16.40 -58.28
C VAL A 353 15.29 -16.06 -57.49
N GLY A 354 14.78 -14.89 -57.50
CA GLY A 354 13.92 -14.09 -58.33
C GLY A 354 13.24 -12.99 -57.51
N ARG A 355 13.40 -11.80 -57.95
CA ARG A 355 12.60 -10.68 -58.41
C ARG A 355 11.10 -10.74 -58.12
N ALA A 356 10.52 -9.66 -57.58
CA ALA A 356 10.09 -8.42 -58.24
C ALA A 356 9.59 -7.41 -57.18
N ASP A 357 10.09 -6.18 -57.22
CA ASP A 357 9.51 -4.88 -57.61
C ASP A 357 8.27 -4.44 -56.79
N GLU A 358 8.06 -3.23 -56.34
CA GLU A 358 8.61 -1.88 -56.55
C GLU A 358 7.85 -0.90 -55.64
N HIS A 359 8.45 0.27 -55.42
CA HIS A 359 7.93 1.57 -55.00
C HIS A 359 7.77 1.81 -53.51
N ALA A 360 8.50 2.61 -52.92
CA ALA A 360 8.93 4.01 -53.12
C ALA A 360 8.46 4.90 -51.96
N GLU A 361 9.38 5.74 -51.57
CA GLU A 361 9.22 7.09 -50.96
C GLU A 361 8.89 7.19 -49.47
N SER A 362 9.89 7.54 -48.74
CA SER A 362 10.31 8.91 -48.36
C SER A 362 9.83 9.37 -47.02
N ALA A 363 10.81 9.65 -46.19
CA ALA A 363 10.91 10.75 -45.24
C ALA A 363 9.77 10.94 -44.22
N GLY A 364 10.10 10.74 -42.98
CA GLY A 364 9.36 11.30 -41.87
C GLY A 364 9.93 10.83 -40.55
N GLY A 365 10.62 11.73 -39.87
CA GLY A 365 11.03 11.52 -38.50
C GLY A 365 9.86 11.00 -37.65
N GLY A 366 9.81 9.71 -37.46
CA GLY A 366 8.82 9.08 -36.60
C GLY A 366 9.19 9.34 -35.16
N ASN A 367 8.53 10.28 -34.55
CA ASN A 367 8.28 10.23 -33.11
C ASN A 367 7.68 8.86 -32.84
N TYR A 368 8.46 7.94 -32.31
CA TYR A 368 7.92 6.74 -31.67
C TYR A 368 7.02 7.24 -30.54
N PRO A 369 5.70 6.97 -30.56
CA PRO A 369 4.88 7.25 -29.40
C PRO A 369 5.49 6.40 -28.27
N ILE A 370 5.97 7.05 -27.23
CA ILE A 370 6.24 6.42 -25.95
C ILE A 370 4.95 5.68 -25.63
N ARG A 371 4.95 4.35 -25.79
CA ARG A 371 3.84 3.51 -25.35
C ARG A 371 3.74 3.75 -23.87
N ASN A 372 2.71 4.45 -23.44
CA ASN A 372 2.50 4.81 -22.06
C ASN A 372 2.06 3.53 -21.35
N THR A 373 3.01 2.85 -20.74
CA THR A 373 2.85 1.56 -20.06
C THR A 373 1.80 1.65 -18.98
N PHE A 374 1.77 2.77 -18.27
CA PHE A 374 0.78 3.02 -17.23
C PHE A 374 -0.64 3.05 -17.80
N TYR A 375 -0.83 3.60 -19.00
CA TYR A 375 -2.12 3.59 -19.70
C TYR A 375 -2.59 2.17 -20.06
N LEU A 376 -1.67 1.30 -20.49
CA LEU A 376 -1.98 -0.10 -20.81
C LEU A 376 -2.35 -0.89 -19.56
N MET A 377 -1.68 -0.63 -18.43
CA MET A 377 -1.98 -1.25 -17.14
C MET A 377 -3.39 -0.90 -16.65
N VAL A 378 -3.73 0.38 -16.65
CA VAL A 378 -5.06 0.84 -16.18
C VAL A 378 -6.18 0.22 -17.02
N ASN A 379 -5.96 0.01 -18.34
CA ASN A 379 -6.94 -0.64 -19.20
C ASN A 379 -7.09 -2.15 -18.98
N ALA A 380 -6.03 -2.84 -18.57
CA ALA A 380 -6.10 -4.28 -18.25
C ALA A 380 -6.91 -4.56 -16.97
N GLU A 381 -6.87 -3.64 -16.00
CA GLU A 381 -7.56 -3.79 -14.70
C GLU A 381 -9.04 -3.36 -14.72
N VAL A 382 -9.51 -2.61 -15.72
CA VAL A 382 -10.88 -2.04 -15.79
C VAL A 382 -11.98 -3.12 -15.80
N HIS A 383 -11.70 -4.34 -16.21
CA HIS A 383 -12.69 -5.42 -16.20
C HIS A 383 -12.98 -6.02 -14.81
N ILE A 384 -12.25 -5.63 -13.77
CA ILE A 384 -12.38 -6.23 -12.42
C ILE A 384 -12.92 -5.25 -11.37
N SER A 385 -12.94 -3.94 -11.65
CA SER A 385 -13.23 -2.90 -10.64
C SER A 385 -14.71 -2.62 -10.34
N ALA A 386 -15.67 -3.38 -10.85
CA ALA A 386 -17.11 -3.11 -10.64
C ALA A 386 -17.67 -3.50 -9.25
N PHE A 387 -16.85 -4.01 -8.32
CA PHE A 387 -17.28 -4.43 -6.99
C PHE A 387 -16.34 -3.90 -5.88
N ILE A 388 -16.20 -2.57 -5.78
CA ILE A 388 -15.55 -1.97 -4.61
C ILE A 388 -16.60 -1.22 -3.80
N LEU A 389 -17.32 -1.93 -3.00
CA LEU A 389 -17.98 -1.46 -1.75
C LEU A 389 -18.35 -2.66 -0.90
#